data_652e0941df5fcdd6c17d992449fe727f
#
_entry.id   652e0941df5fcdd6c17d992449fe727f
#
_cell.length_a   1.000
_cell.length_b   1.000
_cell.length_c   1.000
_cell.angle_alpha   90.00
_cell.angle_beta   90.00
_cell.angle_gamma   90.00
#
_symmetry.space_group_name_H-M   'P 1'
#
loop_
_entity.id
_entity.type
_entity.pdbx_description
1 polymer ?
#
loop_
_entity_poly.entity_id
_entity_poly.type
_entity_poly.pdbx_seq_one_letter_code
_entity_poly.pdbx_strand_id
1 'polypeptide(L)'
;MNRRTRRAALGVALVGAVSSAQAECLSDLQAAALVAHYLDKSQAATPEGLSDADGACSRAKLNKFLVQQTAAKPVGYKAGLTNPAVQKRFNASAPVYGVIYEPMLLPSGASVDAAFGARPLFEADLLVRVSDVRINQAKTPEQVLQAIDQVIPALELPDLVVEAPAKLNGAGLAAINVGGRYFVTGTPIAVQHTPQFLDALANMKVLLLGDSQLLDTGVGRDVLEHPLNAVVWLAQDLQRHGLSLKKGDLVSVGSFSKLLPPKRGLKVQAHYQGLPGNPTVSVTFR
;
A
#
# COMPACT_ATOMS: atom_id res chain seq x y z
N MET A 1 -55.68 -50.63 44.72
CA MET A 1 -54.97 -50.69 43.42
C MET A 1 -54.87 -49.27 42.86
N ASN A 2 -53.73 -48.57 43.10
CA ASN A 2 -53.54 -47.18 42.69
C ASN A 2 -52.56 -47.15 41.52
N ARG A 3 -52.99 -46.79 40.32
CA ARG A 3 -52.16 -46.49 39.14
C ARG A 3 -51.76 -45.04 39.17
N ARG A 4 -50.47 -44.80 39.41
CA ARG A 4 -49.84 -43.46 39.23
C ARG A 4 -49.45 -43.31 37.79
N THR A 5 -50.05 -42.35 37.09
CA THR A 5 -49.67 -41.89 35.76
C THR A 5 -48.49 -40.90 35.88
N ARG A 6 -47.34 -41.26 35.33
CA ARG A 6 -46.16 -40.33 35.17
C ARG A 6 -46.36 -39.50 33.90
N ARG A 7 -46.47 -38.22 34.02
CA ARG A 7 -46.39 -37.28 32.91
C ARG A 7 -44.90 -37.00 32.64
N ALA A 8 -44.42 -37.35 31.46
CA ALA A 8 -43.10 -36.95 30.97
C ALA A 8 -43.22 -35.56 30.35
N ALA A 9 -42.47 -34.61 30.89
CA ALA A 9 -42.31 -33.28 30.31
C ALA A 9 -41.21 -33.34 29.26
N LEU A 10 -41.54 -33.11 28.01
CA LEU A 10 -40.57 -32.94 26.90
C LEU A 10 -40.08 -31.50 26.92
N GLY A 11 -38.84 -31.28 27.39
CA GLY A 11 -38.19 -29.99 27.29
C GLY A 11 -37.61 -29.80 25.87
N VAL A 12 -38.16 -28.90 25.09
CA VAL A 12 -37.60 -28.46 23.81
C VAL A 12 -36.48 -27.46 24.12
N ALA A 13 -35.23 -27.87 23.95
CA ALA A 13 -34.08 -26.95 24.00
C ALA A 13 -34.00 -26.21 22.66
N LEU A 14 -34.36 -24.93 22.65
CA LEU A 14 -34.02 -24.03 21.53
C LEU A 14 -32.51 -23.81 21.53
N VAL A 15 -31.79 -24.44 20.63
CA VAL A 15 -30.42 -24.11 20.29
C VAL A 15 -30.47 -22.88 19.37
N GLY A 16 -30.29 -21.69 19.96
CA GLY A 16 -30.12 -20.47 19.20
C GLY A 16 -28.81 -20.56 18.42
N ALA A 17 -28.88 -20.72 17.11
CA ALA A 17 -27.74 -20.55 16.23
C ALA A 17 -27.31 -19.07 16.28
N VAL A 18 -26.25 -18.78 17.02
CA VAL A 18 -25.56 -17.50 16.94
C VAL A 18 -24.86 -17.49 15.58
N SER A 19 -25.50 -16.92 14.55
CA SER A 19 -24.84 -16.58 13.29
C SER A 19 -23.77 -15.54 13.62
N SER A 20 -22.51 -15.94 13.74
CA SER A 20 -21.40 -15.02 13.65
C SER A 20 -21.47 -14.40 12.25
N ALA A 21 -21.87 -13.14 12.15
CA ALA A 21 -21.75 -12.39 10.91
C ALA A 21 -20.26 -12.38 10.56
N GLN A 22 -19.85 -13.27 9.68
CA GLN A 22 -18.53 -13.27 9.10
C GLN A 22 -18.47 -12.03 8.20
N ALA A 23 -17.48 -11.16 8.41
CA ALA A 23 -17.30 -10.04 7.51
C ALA A 23 -17.09 -10.59 6.10
N GLU A 24 -17.82 -10.04 5.15
CA GLU A 24 -17.76 -10.45 3.76
C GLU A 24 -17.03 -9.37 2.94
N CYS A 25 -16.45 -9.78 1.80
CA CYS A 25 -15.98 -8.86 0.78
C CYS A 25 -17.00 -7.74 0.54
N LEU A 26 -16.55 -6.49 0.42
CA LEU A 26 -17.43 -5.36 0.12
C LEU A 26 -18.37 -5.70 -1.04
N SER A 27 -19.65 -5.37 -0.90
CA SER A 27 -20.59 -5.47 -2.01
C SER A 27 -20.18 -4.59 -3.18
N ASP A 28 -20.69 -4.84 -4.36
CA ASP A 28 -20.39 -4.00 -5.53
C ASP A 28 -20.85 -2.54 -5.30
N LEU A 29 -21.96 -2.34 -4.59
CA LEU A 29 -22.44 -1.00 -4.22
C LEU A 29 -21.48 -0.28 -3.27
N GLN A 30 -20.97 -0.97 -2.25
CA GLN A 30 -20.00 -0.42 -1.31
C GLN A 30 -18.65 -0.07 -2.00
N ALA A 31 -18.18 -0.96 -2.88
CA ALA A 31 -16.95 -0.72 -3.63
C ALA A 31 -17.10 0.47 -4.62
N ALA A 32 -18.25 0.57 -5.30
CA ALA A 32 -18.55 1.70 -6.18
C ALA A 32 -18.67 3.03 -5.39
N ALA A 33 -19.33 3.01 -4.23
CA ALA A 33 -19.41 4.17 -3.34
C ALA A 33 -18.02 4.61 -2.86
N LEU A 34 -17.15 3.65 -2.50
CA LEU A 34 -15.77 3.95 -2.10
C LEU A 34 -14.99 4.64 -3.23
N VAL A 35 -15.17 4.20 -4.49
CA VAL A 35 -14.57 4.88 -5.65
C VAL A 35 -15.13 6.29 -5.84
N ALA A 36 -16.45 6.49 -5.68
CA ALA A 36 -17.05 7.82 -5.75
C ALA A 36 -16.43 8.77 -4.69
N HIS A 37 -16.35 8.34 -3.43
CA HIS A 37 -15.69 9.10 -2.36
C HIS A 37 -14.22 9.40 -2.67
N TYR A 38 -13.49 8.42 -3.22
CA TYR A 38 -12.11 8.62 -3.67
C TYR A 38 -12.02 9.72 -4.75
N LEU A 39 -12.90 9.71 -5.76
CA LEU A 39 -12.89 10.70 -6.82
C LEU A 39 -13.31 12.10 -6.32
N ASP A 40 -14.33 12.16 -5.46
CA ASP A 40 -14.86 13.40 -4.88
C ASP A 40 -13.99 13.95 -3.72
N LYS A 41 -12.93 13.23 -3.33
CA LYS A 41 -12.04 13.57 -2.20
C LYS A 41 -12.83 13.73 -0.89
N SER A 42 -13.86 12.94 -0.70
CA SER A 42 -14.72 12.89 0.49
C SER A 42 -14.49 11.61 1.28
N GLN A 43 -14.86 11.62 2.57
CA GLN A 43 -14.62 10.48 3.44
C GLN A 43 -15.67 9.39 3.21
N ALA A 44 -15.21 8.16 3.01
CA ALA A 44 -16.03 6.96 2.89
C ALA A 44 -16.20 6.24 4.23
N ALA A 45 -17.24 5.40 4.34
CA ALA A 45 -17.36 4.48 5.45
C ALA A 45 -16.12 3.58 5.57
N THR A 46 -15.65 3.37 6.80
CA THR A 46 -14.46 2.55 7.06
C THR A 46 -14.80 1.07 6.90
N PRO A 47 -14.10 0.30 6.05
CA PRO A 47 -14.27 -1.15 6.00
C PRO A 47 -13.66 -1.79 7.25
N GLU A 48 -14.51 -2.34 8.11
CA GLU A 48 -14.13 -2.95 9.40
C GLU A 48 -14.34 -4.46 9.37
N GLY A 49 -13.57 -5.20 10.17
CA GLY A 49 -13.79 -6.62 10.41
C GLY A 49 -13.45 -7.55 9.23
N LEU A 50 -12.83 -7.05 8.17
CA LEU A 50 -12.47 -7.84 7.00
C LEU A 50 -11.38 -8.85 7.34
N SER A 51 -11.50 -10.08 6.79
CA SER A 51 -10.40 -11.03 6.68
C SER A 51 -9.45 -10.65 5.54
N ASP A 52 -8.26 -11.24 5.47
CA ASP A 52 -7.31 -10.98 4.38
C ASP A 52 -7.91 -11.33 3.01
N ALA A 53 -8.70 -12.42 2.92
CA ALA A 53 -9.41 -12.80 1.70
C ALA A 53 -10.46 -11.75 1.30
N ASP A 54 -11.21 -11.21 2.28
CA ASP A 54 -12.20 -10.16 2.03
C ASP A 54 -11.55 -8.85 1.60
N GLY A 55 -10.41 -8.49 2.21
CA GLY A 55 -9.61 -7.33 1.81
C GLY A 55 -9.12 -7.44 0.38
N ALA A 56 -8.58 -8.61 -0.02
CA ALA A 56 -8.13 -8.87 -1.39
C ALA A 56 -9.27 -8.81 -2.41
N CYS A 57 -10.40 -9.44 -2.09
CA CYS A 57 -11.61 -9.41 -2.90
C CYS A 57 -12.17 -7.98 -3.04
N SER A 58 -12.25 -7.23 -1.94
CA SER A 58 -12.72 -5.84 -1.92
C SER A 58 -11.84 -4.93 -2.76
N ARG A 59 -10.50 -5.08 -2.67
CA ARG A 59 -9.54 -4.37 -3.53
C ARG A 59 -9.77 -4.67 -5.01
N ALA A 60 -10.02 -5.93 -5.38
CA ALA A 60 -10.30 -6.30 -6.76
C ALA A 60 -11.55 -5.59 -7.30
N LYS A 61 -12.62 -5.50 -6.50
CA LYS A 61 -13.84 -4.78 -6.86
C LYS A 61 -13.60 -3.28 -6.96
N LEU A 62 -12.94 -2.67 -5.97
CA LEU A 62 -12.58 -1.25 -6.00
C LEU A 62 -11.81 -0.92 -7.28
N ASN A 63 -10.76 -1.69 -7.60
CA ASN A 63 -9.93 -1.47 -8.77
C ASN A 63 -10.73 -1.63 -10.08
N LYS A 64 -11.64 -2.60 -10.15
CA LYS A 64 -12.57 -2.76 -11.29
C LYS A 64 -13.40 -1.48 -11.50
N PHE A 65 -14.05 -0.97 -10.46
CA PHE A 65 -14.88 0.23 -10.55
C PHE A 65 -14.05 1.49 -10.83
N LEU A 66 -12.85 1.61 -10.24
CA LEU A 66 -11.95 2.74 -10.51
C LEU A 66 -11.56 2.78 -11.99
N VAL A 67 -11.16 1.64 -12.58
CA VAL A 67 -10.84 1.56 -14.01
C VAL A 67 -12.07 1.85 -14.88
N GLN A 68 -13.24 1.35 -14.53
CA GLN A 68 -14.48 1.63 -15.27
C GLN A 68 -14.84 3.12 -15.29
N GLN A 69 -14.62 3.85 -14.19
CA GLN A 69 -14.97 5.25 -14.08
C GLN A 69 -13.90 6.19 -14.65
N THR A 70 -12.63 5.81 -14.62
CA THR A 70 -11.52 6.71 -14.96
C THR A 70 -10.77 6.32 -16.24
N ALA A 71 -10.99 5.11 -16.76
CA ALA A 71 -10.19 4.48 -17.82
C ALA A 71 -8.67 4.42 -17.48
N ALA A 72 -8.31 4.54 -16.19
CA ALA A 72 -6.92 4.55 -15.73
C ALA A 72 -6.25 3.19 -16.01
N LYS A 73 -5.04 3.25 -16.56
CA LYS A 73 -4.26 2.04 -16.88
C LYS A 73 -3.39 1.65 -15.68
N PRO A 74 -3.43 0.39 -15.21
CA PRO A 74 -2.50 -0.09 -14.21
C PRO A 74 -1.08 -0.12 -14.81
N VAL A 75 -0.11 0.37 -14.03
CA VAL A 75 1.31 0.46 -14.40
C VAL A 75 2.23 -0.19 -13.38
N GLY A 76 1.66 -0.83 -12.35
CA GLY A 76 2.43 -1.52 -11.33
C GLY A 76 1.68 -1.67 -10.02
N TYR A 77 2.45 -1.91 -8.96
CA TYR A 77 1.93 -2.20 -7.64
C TYR A 77 2.72 -1.46 -6.56
N LYS A 78 2.08 -1.18 -5.44
CA LYS A 78 2.74 -0.66 -4.23
C LYS A 78 2.67 -1.69 -3.11
N ALA A 79 3.76 -1.89 -2.40
CA ALA A 79 3.75 -2.57 -1.12
C ALA A 79 3.50 -1.55 0.00
N GLY A 80 2.68 -1.93 0.97
CA GLY A 80 2.44 -1.17 2.19
C GLY A 80 2.65 -2.03 3.42
N LEU A 81 2.76 -1.43 4.61
CA LEU A 81 3.07 -2.13 5.85
C LEU A 81 4.38 -2.93 5.78
N THR A 82 5.39 -2.37 5.13
CA THR A 82 6.71 -3.02 4.93
C THR A 82 7.66 -2.83 6.11
N ASN A 83 7.16 -2.30 7.23
CA ASN A 83 7.88 -2.17 8.49
C ASN A 83 7.11 -2.88 9.60
N PRO A 84 7.75 -3.75 10.43
CA PRO A 84 7.07 -4.52 11.49
C PRO A 84 6.34 -3.65 12.52
N ALA A 85 6.87 -2.48 12.86
CA ALA A 85 6.21 -1.56 13.80
C ALA A 85 4.91 -0.99 13.22
N VAL A 86 4.89 -0.72 11.91
CA VAL A 86 3.69 -0.27 11.21
C VAL A 86 2.67 -1.40 11.07
N GLN A 87 3.11 -2.64 10.77
CA GLN A 87 2.24 -3.82 10.75
C GLN A 87 1.50 -3.98 12.09
N LYS A 88 2.24 -3.90 13.20
CA LYS A 88 1.64 -4.00 14.55
C LYS A 88 0.57 -2.93 14.78
N ARG A 89 0.78 -1.69 14.31
CA ARG A 89 -0.18 -0.59 14.43
C ARG A 89 -1.50 -0.88 13.70
N PHE A 90 -1.43 -1.56 12.55
CA PHE A 90 -2.59 -1.94 11.74
C PHE A 90 -3.09 -3.36 12.04
N ASN A 91 -2.64 -3.97 13.13
CA ASN A 91 -2.98 -5.36 13.48
C ASN A 91 -2.82 -6.31 12.27
N ALA A 92 -1.73 -6.13 11.53
CA ALA A 92 -1.38 -6.92 10.35
C ALA A 92 -0.17 -7.81 10.68
N SER A 93 -0.16 -9.02 10.13
CA SER A 93 0.94 -10.00 10.28
C SER A 93 1.87 -10.04 9.07
N ALA A 94 1.52 -9.32 8.01
CA ALA A 94 2.27 -9.27 6.75
C ALA A 94 2.07 -7.90 6.08
N PRO A 95 2.89 -7.54 5.09
CA PRO A 95 2.61 -6.42 4.21
C PRO A 95 1.29 -6.59 3.46
N VAL A 96 0.81 -5.52 2.83
CA VAL A 96 -0.34 -5.49 1.94
C VAL A 96 0.04 -4.82 0.63
N TYR A 97 -0.76 -4.99 -0.44
CA TYR A 97 -0.46 -4.31 -1.69
C TYR A 97 -1.66 -3.56 -2.28
N GLY A 98 -1.36 -2.54 -3.06
CA GLY A 98 -2.29 -1.81 -3.92
C GLY A 98 -1.80 -1.76 -5.37
N VAL A 99 -2.64 -1.27 -6.26
CA VAL A 99 -2.34 -1.07 -7.69
C VAL A 99 -1.96 0.39 -7.93
N ILE A 100 -0.90 0.61 -8.70
CA ILE A 100 -0.49 1.94 -9.19
C ILE A 100 -1.08 2.12 -10.59
N TYR A 101 -1.69 3.27 -10.83
CA TYR A 101 -2.25 3.65 -12.10
C TYR A 101 -1.47 4.80 -12.74
N GLU A 102 -1.44 4.86 -14.08
CA GLU A 102 -0.70 5.88 -14.84
C GLU A 102 -0.97 7.32 -14.36
N PRO A 103 -2.23 7.75 -14.10
CA PRO A 103 -2.50 9.11 -13.63
C PRO A 103 -2.01 9.41 -12.21
N MET A 104 -1.54 8.40 -11.45
CA MET A 104 -0.97 8.60 -10.13
C MET A 104 0.49 9.10 -10.17
N LEU A 105 1.16 8.99 -11.33
CA LEU A 105 2.56 9.36 -11.46
C LEU A 105 2.71 10.83 -11.78
N LEU A 106 3.45 11.56 -10.95
CA LEU A 106 3.73 12.98 -11.10
C LEU A 106 5.26 13.18 -11.16
N PRO A 107 5.76 14.16 -11.93
CA PRO A 107 7.19 14.47 -11.96
C PRO A 107 7.64 15.17 -10.67
N SER A 108 8.91 15.00 -10.31
CA SER A 108 9.54 15.79 -9.23
C SER A 108 9.42 17.28 -9.51
N GLY A 109 9.13 18.06 -8.47
CA GLY A 109 8.82 19.49 -8.60
C GLY A 109 7.33 19.78 -8.83
N ALA A 110 6.47 18.76 -8.89
CA ALA A 110 5.03 18.95 -9.05
C ALA A 110 4.44 19.87 -7.97
N SER A 111 3.42 20.64 -8.34
CA SER A 111 2.59 21.40 -7.42
C SER A 111 1.24 20.71 -7.26
N VAL A 112 0.94 20.27 -6.05
CA VAL A 112 -0.26 19.47 -5.71
C VAL A 112 -1.09 20.25 -4.70
N ASP A 113 -2.43 20.19 -4.81
CA ASP A 113 -3.32 20.76 -3.79
C ASP A 113 -3.07 20.05 -2.45
N ALA A 114 -2.94 20.80 -1.34
CA ALA A 114 -2.83 20.20 -0.02
C ALA A 114 -4.05 19.34 0.34
N ALA A 115 -5.22 19.64 -0.24
CA ALA A 115 -6.45 18.87 -0.14
C ALA A 115 -6.63 17.93 -1.34
N PHE A 116 -5.57 17.23 -1.77
CA PHE A 116 -5.62 16.31 -2.91
C PHE A 116 -6.45 15.05 -2.68
N GLY A 117 -6.84 14.77 -1.45
CA GLY A 117 -7.64 13.63 -1.03
C GLY A 117 -8.55 13.97 0.14
N ALA A 118 -9.30 13.00 0.64
CA ALA A 118 -10.14 13.11 1.83
C ALA A 118 -9.33 13.18 3.13
N ARG A 119 -8.20 12.46 3.16
CA ARG A 119 -7.21 12.42 4.27
C ARG A 119 -5.81 12.32 3.70
N PRO A 120 -5.35 13.39 3.04
CA PRO A 120 -4.07 13.39 2.34
C PRO A 120 -2.89 13.30 3.31
N LEU A 121 -1.90 12.50 2.92
CA LEU A 121 -0.65 12.31 3.65
C LEU A 121 0.51 12.32 2.65
N PHE A 122 1.76 12.35 3.14
CA PHE A 122 2.97 12.16 2.35
C PHE A 122 4.02 11.37 3.12
N GLU A 123 4.88 10.66 2.37
CA GLU A 123 6.00 9.89 2.90
C GLU A 123 7.08 9.69 1.84
N ALA A 124 8.31 9.39 2.27
CA ALA A 124 9.40 9.03 1.36
C ALA A 124 9.27 7.55 0.95
N ASP A 125 9.38 7.26 -0.35
CA ASP A 125 9.26 5.92 -0.93
C ASP A 125 10.29 5.73 -2.05
N LEU A 126 10.42 4.51 -2.55
CA LEU A 126 11.27 4.15 -3.66
C LEU A 126 10.52 3.21 -4.60
N LEU A 127 10.59 3.47 -5.91
CA LEU A 127 10.06 2.53 -6.89
C LEU A 127 11.21 1.81 -7.59
N VAL A 128 10.94 0.59 -8.03
CA VAL A 128 11.80 -0.14 -8.96
C VAL A 128 11.02 -0.46 -10.23
N ARG A 129 11.72 -0.51 -11.38
CA ARG A 129 11.10 -0.91 -12.65
C ARG A 129 11.51 -2.33 -13.01
N VAL A 130 10.52 -3.16 -13.29
CA VAL A 130 10.71 -4.55 -13.71
C VAL A 130 11.26 -4.59 -15.13
N SER A 131 12.35 -5.30 -15.35
CA SER A 131 12.95 -5.52 -16.68
C SER A 131 12.79 -6.95 -17.18
N ASP A 132 12.60 -7.90 -16.26
CA ASP A 132 12.53 -9.33 -16.56
C ASP A 132 11.45 -10.03 -15.72
N VAL A 133 10.62 -10.85 -16.38
CA VAL A 133 9.54 -11.60 -15.72
C VAL A 133 10.02 -12.67 -14.74
N ARG A 134 11.32 -13.04 -14.76
CA ARG A 134 11.96 -13.89 -13.74
C ARG A 134 11.86 -13.31 -12.34
N ILE A 135 11.56 -12.03 -12.19
CA ILE A 135 11.28 -11.39 -10.90
C ILE A 135 10.17 -12.11 -10.11
N ASN A 136 9.22 -12.74 -10.80
CA ASN A 136 8.16 -13.52 -10.18
C ASN A 136 8.65 -14.81 -9.50
N GLN A 137 9.88 -15.24 -9.79
CA GLN A 137 10.50 -16.42 -9.18
C GLN A 137 11.58 -16.05 -8.16
N ALA A 138 11.86 -14.75 -8.00
CA ALA A 138 12.89 -14.26 -7.09
C ALA A 138 12.55 -14.61 -5.63
N LYS A 139 13.58 -15.05 -4.89
CA LYS A 139 13.52 -15.40 -3.47
C LYS A 139 14.42 -14.52 -2.61
N THR A 140 15.31 -13.78 -3.23
CA THR A 140 16.30 -12.93 -2.54
C THR A 140 16.42 -11.56 -3.23
N PRO A 141 16.90 -10.53 -2.51
CA PRO A 141 17.21 -9.23 -3.08
C PRO A 141 18.14 -9.27 -4.29
N GLU A 142 19.14 -10.17 -4.29
CA GLU A 142 20.08 -10.34 -5.41
C GLU A 142 19.35 -10.79 -6.67
N GLN A 143 18.41 -11.73 -6.54
CA GLN A 143 17.61 -12.21 -7.68
C GLN A 143 16.67 -11.13 -8.20
N VAL A 144 16.09 -10.32 -7.31
CA VAL A 144 15.29 -9.14 -7.72
C VAL A 144 16.17 -8.14 -8.45
N LEU A 145 17.37 -7.85 -7.94
CA LEU A 145 18.31 -6.92 -8.57
C LEU A 145 18.60 -7.29 -10.03
N GLN A 146 18.71 -8.58 -10.35
CA GLN A 146 18.93 -9.08 -11.71
C GLN A 146 17.70 -8.92 -12.65
N ALA A 147 16.53 -8.61 -12.10
CA ALA A 147 15.28 -8.54 -12.84
C ALA A 147 14.67 -7.12 -12.88
N ILE A 148 15.39 -6.12 -12.41
CA ILE A 148 15.04 -4.71 -12.48
C ILE A 148 16.10 -3.92 -13.22
N ASP A 149 15.73 -2.80 -13.86
CA ASP A 149 16.67 -1.95 -14.61
C ASP A 149 16.72 -0.50 -14.10
N GLN A 150 15.78 -0.10 -13.25
CA GLN A 150 15.75 1.24 -12.66
C GLN A 150 15.35 1.18 -11.20
N VAL A 151 15.97 2.07 -10.41
CA VAL A 151 15.54 2.49 -9.10
C VAL A 151 15.12 3.96 -9.21
N ILE A 152 13.94 4.29 -8.71
CA ILE A 152 13.32 5.60 -8.89
C ILE A 152 12.97 6.17 -7.51
N PRO A 153 13.74 7.17 -7.02
CA PRO A 153 13.40 7.87 -5.79
C PRO A 153 12.01 8.51 -5.89
N ALA A 154 11.21 8.44 -4.84
CA ALA A 154 9.84 8.93 -4.88
C ALA A 154 9.36 9.55 -3.56
N LEU A 155 8.34 10.40 -3.65
CA LEU A 155 7.46 10.73 -2.55
C LEU A 155 6.11 10.09 -2.85
N GLU A 156 5.61 9.24 -1.97
CA GLU A 156 4.22 8.79 -2.04
C GLU A 156 3.32 9.83 -1.38
N LEU A 157 2.17 10.09 -2.01
CA LEU A 157 1.11 10.97 -1.51
C LEU A 157 -0.16 10.14 -1.35
N PRO A 158 -0.26 9.33 -0.28
CA PRO A 158 -1.43 8.49 -0.06
C PRO A 158 -2.63 9.28 0.46
N ASP A 159 -3.81 8.71 0.31
CA ASP A 159 -5.08 9.20 0.83
C ASP A 159 -5.80 8.09 1.59
N LEU A 160 -5.88 8.21 2.91
CA LEU A 160 -6.69 7.32 3.72
C LEU A 160 -8.16 7.77 3.67
N VAL A 161 -8.81 7.52 2.56
CA VAL A 161 -10.15 8.00 2.16
C VAL A 161 -11.29 7.73 3.15
N VAL A 162 -11.06 7.03 4.26
CA VAL A 162 -12.10 6.57 5.20
C VAL A 162 -12.31 7.51 6.39
N GLU A 163 -13.50 7.46 7.01
CA GLU A 163 -13.87 8.30 8.17
C GLU A 163 -13.01 8.02 9.41
N ALA A 164 -12.69 6.75 9.66
CA ALA A 164 -11.98 6.31 10.86
C ALA A 164 -10.74 5.45 10.53
N PRO A 165 -9.63 6.06 10.02
CA PRO A 165 -8.42 5.31 9.66
C PRO A 165 -7.82 4.49 10.81
N ALA A 166 -8.03 4.90 12.05
CA ALA A 166 -7.57 4.17 13.24
C ALA A 166 -8.23 2.79 13.42
N LYS A 167 -9.35 2.53 12.75
CA LYS A 167 -10.06 1.26 12.75
C LYS A 167 -9.65 0.31 11.61
N LEU A 168 -8.82 0.78 10.67
CA LEU A 168 -8.31 -0.06 9.60
C LEU A 168 -7.35 -1.10 10.17
N ASN A 169 -7.58 -2.36 9.80
CA ASN A 169 -6.57 -3.43 9.86
C ASN A 169 -5.88 -3.59 8.49
N GLY A 170 -4.98 -4.55 8.34
CA GLY A 170 -4.31 -4.83 7.08
C GLY A 170 -5.29 -5.10 5.92
N ALA A 171 -6.35 -5.88 6.18
CA ALA A 171 -7.38 -6.19 5.18
C ALA A 171 -8.20 -4.96 4.76
N GLY A 172 -8.60 -4.13 5.73
CA GLY A 172 -9.29 -2.86 5.46
C GLY A 172 -8.41 -1.89 4.65
N LEU A 173 -7.11 -1.85 4.95
CA LEU A 173 -6.16 -1.06 4.18
C LEU A 173 -6.01 -1.60 2.74
N ALA A 174 -5.96 -2.92 2.56
CA ALA A 174 -5.98 -3.53 1.22
C ALA A 174 -7.26 -3.17 0.45
N ALA A 175 -8.44 -3.21 1.11
CA ALA A 175 -9.73 -2.88 0.50
C ALA A 175 -9.79 -1.47 -0.07
N ILE A 176 -9.03 -0.50 0.48
CA ILE A 176 -8.92 0.87 -0.02
C ILE A 176 -7.70 1.09 -0.93
N ASN A 177 -7.21 0.03 -1.58
CA ASN A 177 -6.01 0.07 -2.45
C ASN A 177 -4.76 0.63 -1.74
N VAL A 178 -4.62 0.33 -0.44
CA VAL A 178 -3.52 0.80 0.42
C VAL A 178 -3.35 2.34 0.38
N GLY A 179 -4.47 3.06 0.25
CA GLY A 179 -4.47 4.51 0.17
C GLY A 179 -3.77 5.11 -1.07
N GLY A 180 -3.49 4.32 -2.10
CA GLY A 180 -2.75 4.78 -3.28
C GLY A 180 -3.45 5.94 -3.99
N ARG A 181 -2.74 7.08 -4.18
CA ARG A 181 -3.28 8.26 -4.86
C ARG A 181 -2.28 8.93 -5.78
N TYR A 182 -1.10 9.34 -5.31
CA TYR A 182 -0.05 9.88 -6.17
C TYR A 182 1.33 9.41 -5.74
N PHE A 183 2.24 9.37 -6.73
CA PHE A 183 3.67 9.17 -6.57
C PHE A 183 4.39 10.28 -7.32
N VAL A 184 5.12 11.11 -6.60
CA VAL A 184 6.02 12.10 -7.21
C VAL A 184 7.36 11.42 -7.44
N THR A 185 7.73 11.20 -8.69
CA THR A 185 8.90 10.41 -9.08
C THR A 185 10.08 11.30 -9.48
N GLY A 186 11.24 10.99 -8.95
CA GLY A 186 12.52 11.61 -9.29
C GLY A 186 13.11 11.01 -10.57
N THR A 187 14.35 11.45 -10.87
CA THR A 187 15.10 10.90 -12.00
C THR A 187 15.45 9.43 -11.76
N PRO A 188 15.11 8.53 -12.68
CA PRO A 188 15.47 7.12 -12.57
C PRO A 188 16.99 6.92 -12.54
N ILE A 189 17.45 6.02 -11.68
CA ILE A 189 18.83 5.58 -11.56
C ILE A 189 18.94 4.22 -12.26
N ALA A 190 19.85 4.09 -13.22
CA ALA A 190 20.13 2.80 -13.85
C ALA A 190 20.70 1.81 -12.83
N VAL A 191 20.14 0.62 -12.78
CA VAL A 191 20.60 -0.43 -11.86
C VAL A 191 21.96 -0.94 -12.30
N GLN A 192 22.87 -1.03 -11.32
CA GLN A 192 24.12 -1.74 -11.47
C GLN A 192 23.95 -3.12 -10.81
N HIS A 193 24.13 -4.19 -11.58
CA HIS A 193 23.98 -5.57 -11.08
C HIS A 193 25.22 -6.00 -10.29
N THR A 194 25.54 -5.27 -9.23
CA THR A 194 26.73 -5.47 -8.39
C THR A 194 26.37 -5.59 -6.92
N PRO A 195 27.17 -6.31 -6.11
CA PRO A 195 26.98 -6.36 -4.65
C PRO A 195 27.01 -4.97 -4.00
N GLN A 196 27.84 -4.05 -4.54
CA GLN A 196 27.97 -2.68 -4.02
C GLN A 196 26.66 -1.88 -4.20
N PHE A 197 25.98 -2.04 -5.34
CA PHE A 197 24.70 -1.37 -5.57
C PHE A 197 23.58 -1.96 -4.68
N LEU A 198 23.61 -3.29 -4.49
CA LEU A 198 22.71 -3.96 -3.57
C LEU A 198 22.89 -3.45 -2.14
N ASP A 199 24.14 -3.36 -1.67
CA ASP A 199 24.48 -2.83 -0.36
C ASP A 199 24.13 -1.33 -0.22
N ALA A 200 24.29 -0.54 -1.28
CA ALA A 200 23.87 0.87 -1.29
C ALA A 200 22.36 1.00 -1.07
N LEU A 201 21.51 0.15 -1.67
CA LEU A 201 20.06 0.12 -1.43
C LEU A 201 19.72 -0.19 0.03
N ALA A 202 20.43 -1.14 0.65
CA ALA A 202 20.21 -1.50 2.04
C ALA A 202 20.64 -0.41 3.03
N ASN A 203 21.70 0.30 2.73
CA ASN A 203 22.33 1.27 3.66
C ASN A 203 22.06 2.74 3.30
N MET A 204 21.37 3.03 2.20
CA MET A 204 21.01 4.42 1.87
C MET A 204 20.30 5.09 3.03
N LYS A 205 20.61 6.36 3.27
CA LYS A 205 19.93 7.19 4.24
C LYS A 205 18.94 8.10 3.52
N VAL A 206 17.69 8.07 3.98
CA VAL A 206 16.61 8.88 3.44
C VAL A 206 16.29 9.99 4.44
N LEU A 207 16.39 11.25 3.98
CA LEU A 207 16.03 12.43 4.78
C LEU A 207 14.76 13.04 4.19
N LEU A 208 13.69 13.09 4.98
CA LEU A 208 12.46 13.79 4.63
C LEU A 208 12.50 15.21 5.21
N LEU A 209 12.44 16.23 4.36
CA LEU A 209 12.54 17.63 4.73
C LEU A 209 11.24 18.37 4.36
N GLY A 210 10.83 19.32 5.19
CA GLY A 210 9.75 20.27 4.92
C GLY A 210 10.26 21.69 5.13
N ASP A 211 10.22 22.54 4.10
CA ASP A 211 10.78 23.90 4.11
C ASP A 211 12.22 23.94 4.65
N SER A 212 13.04 22.97 4.23
CA SER A 212 14.44 22.76 4.66
C SER A 212 14.63 22.29 6.12
N GLN A 213 13.56 22.05 6.87
CA GLN A 213 13.64 21.46 8.21
C GLN A 213 13.51 19.93 8.12
N LEU A 214 14.30 19.22 8.92
CA LEU A 214 14.21 17.76 9.00
C LEU A 214 12.91 17.35 9.67
N LEU A 215 12.06 16.62 8.92
CA LEU A 215 10.80 16.09 9.42
C LEU A 215 10.96 14.65 9.92
N ASP A 216 11.74 13.83 9.19
CA ASP A 216 12.00 12.43 9.55
C ASP A 216 13.23 11.88 8.81
N THR A 217 13.73 10.74 9.27
CA THR A 217 14.83 10.00 8.63
C THR A 217 14.53 8.51 8.62
N GLY A 218 15.03 7.82 7.59
CA GLY A 218 15.03 6.36 7.52
C GLY A 218 16.27 5.83 6.84
N VAL A 219 16.42 4.54 6.84
CA VAL A 219 17.48 3.81 6.13
C VAL A 219 16.87 2.70 5.28
N GLY A 220 17.60 2.25 4.26
CA GLY A 220 17.10 1.20 3.38
C GLY A 220 16.60 -0.04 4.13
N ARG A 221 17.31 -0.45 5.17
CA ARG A 221 16.97 -1.65 5.99
C ARG A 221 15.67 -1.54 6.79
N ASP A 222 15.09 -0.35 6.93
CA ASP A 222 13.79 -0.17 7.62
C ASP A 222 12.64 -0.84 6.86
N VAL A 223 12.82 -1.04 5.55
CA VAL A 223 11.88 -1.76 4.69
C VAL A 223 12.29 -3.24 4.63
N LEU A 224 11.66 -4.08 5.46
CA LEU A 224 11.84 -5.55 5.49
C LEU A 224 13.32 -5.98 5.44
N GLU A 225 14.20 -5.29 6.20
CA GLU A 225 15.65 -5.52 6.29
C GLU A 225 16.44 -5.17 5.00
N HIS A 226 15.77 -5.16 3.85
CA HIS A 226 16.29 -4.73 2.56
C HIS A 226 15.12 -4.32 1.63
N PRO A 227 15.13 -3.16 0.94
CA PRO A 227 14.00 -2.69 0.14
C PRO A 227 13.52 -3.70 -0.90
N LEU A 228 14.43 -4.46 -1.50
CA LEU A 228 14.06 -5.47 -2.50
C LEU A 228 13.35 -6.69 -1.88
N ASN A 229 13.37 -6.89 -0.57
CA ASN A 229 12.54 -7.91 0.09
C ASN A 229 11.04 -7.59 -0.05
N ALA A 230 10.66 -6.31 -0.14
CA ALA A 230 9.29 -5.93 -0.42
C ALA A 230 8.85 -6.40 -1.82
N VAL A 231 9.76 -6.39 -2.79
CA VAL A 231 9.51 -6.90 -4.14
C VAL A 231 9.38 -8.43 -4.15
N VAL A 232 10.24 -9.13 -3.41
CA VAL A 232 10.15 -10.60 -3.22
C VAL A 232 8.78 -10.96 -2.62
N TRP A 233 8.39 -10.29 -1.54
CA TRP A 233 7.11 -10.51 -0.90
C TRP A 233 5.94 -10.23 -1.86
N LEU A 234 5.98 -9.09 -2.55
CA LEU A 234 4.92 -8.68 -3.47
C LEU A 234 4.74 -9.67 -4.62
N ALA A 235 5.84 -10.13 -5.24
CA ALA A 235 5.79 -11.10 -6.33
C ALA A 235 5.13 -12.41 -5.88
N GLN A 236 5.44 -12.88 -4.68
CA GLN A 236 4.82 -14.08 -4.08
C GLN A 236 3.35 -13.87 -3.74
N ASP A 237 2.99 -12.70 -3.22
CA ASP A 237 1.61 -12.41 -2.84
C ASP A 237 0.71 -12.21 -4.08
N LEU A 238 1.21 -11.57 -5.13
CA LEU A 238 0.53 -11.48 -6.42
C LEU A 238 0.23 -12.87 -7.00
N GLN A 239 1.18 -13.80 -6.93
CA GLN A 239 0.97 -15.18 -7.40
C GLN A 239 -0.16 -15.91 -6.66
N ARG A 240 -0.28 -15.70 -5.33
CA ARG A 240 -1.40 -16.27 -4.54
C ARG A 240 -2.77 -15.79 -5.03
N HIS A 241 -2.80 -14.61 -5.67
CA HIS A 241 -4.01 -14.01 -6.24
C HIS A 241 -4.13 -14.21 -7.75
N GLY A 242 -3.31 -15.09 -8.37
CA GLY A 242 -3.34 -15.36 -9.81
C GLY A 242 -2.80 -14.22 -10.67
N LEU A 243 -2.01 -13.29 -10.06
CA LEU A 243 -1.40 -12.15 -10.71
C LEU A 243 0.12 -12.34 -10.83
N SER A 244 0.76 -11.53 -11.66
CA SER A 244 2.22 -11.53 -11.82
C SER A 244 2.72 -10.16 -12.27
N LEU A 245 3.95 -9.84 -11.89
CA LEU A 245 4.67 -8.67 -12.39
C LEU A 245 5.05 -8.87 -13.85
N LYS A 246 4.96 -7.80 -14.63
CA LYS A 246 5.28 -7.74 -16.06
C LYS A 246 6.47 -6.81 -16.30
N LYS A 247 7.15 -7.02 -17.40
CA LYS A 247 8.18 -6.07 -17.85
C LYS A 247 7.57 -4.67 -18.03
N GLY A 248 8.22 -3.67 -17.42
CA GLY A 248 7.75 -2.29 -17.39
C GLY A 248 6.96 -1.92 -16.14
N ASP A 249 6.45 -2.88 -15.38
CA ASP A 249 5.74 -2.58 -14.14
C ASP A 249 6.63 -1.84 -13.14
N LEU A 250 6.03 -0.88 -12.44
CA LEU A 250 6.63 -0.19 -11.32
C LEU A 250 6.24 -0.88 -10.01
N VAL A 251 7.18 -1.03 -9.10
CA VAL A 251 6.93 -1.56 -7.76
C VAL A 251 7.42 -0.55 -6.74
N SER A 252 6.49 0.01 -5.94
CA SER A 252 6.83 0.78 -4.74
C SER A 252 7.17 -0.20 -3.62
N VAL A 253 8.29 0.04 -2.95
CA VAL A 253 8.81 -0.85 -1.90
C VAL A 253 8.26 -0.52 -0.51
N GLY A 254 7.58 0.62 -0.38
CA GLY A 254 7.04 1.14 0.86
C GLY A 254 7.92 2.20 1.52
N SER A 255 7.42 2.74 2.62
CA SER A 255 7.93 3.98 3.20
C SER A 255 9.21 3.82 4.00
N PHE A 256 10.07 4.83 3.87
CA PHE A 256 11.27 5.07 4.69
C PHE A 256 11.04 6.14 5.77
N SER A 257 9.84 6.67 5.91
CA SER A 257 9.51 7.75 6.83
C SER A 257 8.12 7.59 7.42
N LYS A 258 7.80 8.44 8.40
CA LYS A 258 6.43 8.56 8.90
C LYS A 258 5.51 9.16 7.85
N LEU A 259 4.24 8.76 7.91
CA LEU A 259 3.13 9.41 7.23
C LEU A 259 2.83 10.77 7.89
N LEU A 260 2.94 11.86 7.14
CA LEU A 260 2.72 13.21 7.63
C LEU A 260 1.62 13.92 6.81
N PRO A 261 0.79 14.78 7.43
CA PRO A 261 -0.21 15.54 6.70
C PRO A 261 0.43 16.72 5.94
N PRO A 262 0.02 16.98 4.68
CA PRO A 262 0.46 18.16 3.96
C PRO A 262 -0.14 19.43 4.54
N LYS A 263 0.53 20.56 4.30
CA LYS A 263 0.02 21.90 4.62
C LYS A 263 0.19 22.79 3.41
N ARG A 264 -0.76 23.68 3.17
CA ARG A 264 -0.65 24.67 2.10
C ARG A 264 0.61 25.51 2.25
N GLY A 265 1.36 25.67 1.17
CA GLY A 265 2.66 26.37 1.12
C GLY A 265 3.86 25.49 1.42
N LEU A 266 3.68 24.31 2.03
CA LEU A 266 4.79 23.43 2.41
C LEU A 266 5.49 22.85 1.16
N LYS A 267 6.81 23.01 1.09
CA LYS A 267 7.67 22.30 0.13
C LYS A 267 8.31 21.10 0.82
N VAL A 268 8.01 19.92 0.33
CA VAL A 268 8.60 18.65 0.83
C VAL A 268 9.67 18.16 -0.11
N GLN A 269 10.75 17.63 0.46
CA GLN A 269 11.87 17.02 -0.27
C GLN A 269 12.28 15.71 0.40
N ALA A 270 12.53 14.68 -0.39
CA ALA A 270 13.18 13.44 0.06
C ALA A 270 14.57 13.36 -0.57
N HIS A 271 15.62 13.25 0.27
CA HIS A 271 17.01 13.13 -0.14
C HIS A 271 17.49 11.71 0.12
N TYR A 272 18.05 11.05 -0.91
CA TYR A 272 18.50 9.66 -0.86
C TYR A 272 20.03 9.61 -0.87
N GLN A 273 20.65 9.75 0.30
CA GLN A 273 22.11 9.71 0.47
C GLN A 273 22.62 8.26 0.37
N GLY A 274 23.72 8.08 -0.37
CA GLY A 274 24.34 6.76 -0.59
C GLY A 274 23.89 6.08 -1.88
N LEU A 275 22.84 6.56 -2.55
CA LEU A 275 22.54 6.17 -3.93
C LEU A 275 23.36 6.99 -4.93
N PRO A 276 23.62 6.47 -6.16
CA PRO A 276 24.33 7.22 -7.19
C PRO A 276 23.73 8.62 -7.41
N GLY A 277 24.55 9.65 -7.27
CA GLY A 277 24.15 11.04 -7.43
C GLY A 277 23.41 11.66 -6.23
N ASN A 278 23.18 10.92 -5.15
CA ASN A 278 22.42 11.39 -3.97
C ASN A 278 21.13 12.14 -4.38
N PRO A 279 20.22 11.49 -5.10
CA PRO A 279 19.07 12.16 -5.72
C PRO A 279 18.13 12.80 -4.70
N THR A 280 17.41 13.81 -5.18
CA THR A 280 16.37 14.50 -4.43
C THR A 280 15.07 14.51 -5.22
N VAL A 281 13.96 14.24 -4.55
CA VAL A 281 12.59 14.38 -5.08
C VAL A 281 11.88 15.48 -4.30
N SER A 282 11.07 16.28 -4.96
CA SER A 282 10.33 17.35 -4.30
C SER A 282 8.90 17.50 -4.77
N VAL A 283 8.04 17.99 -3.88
CA VAL A 283 6.65 18.40 -4.16
C VAL A 283 6.36 19.68 -3.39
N THR A 284 5.53 20.55 -3.95
CA THR A 284 5.01 21.73 -3.26
C THR A 284 3.51 21.60 -3.10
N PHE A 285 3.00 21.77 -1.88
CA PHE A 285 1.57 21.77 -1.60
C PHE A 285 1.01 23.20 -1.68
N ARG A 286 0.01 23.41 -2.53
CA ARG A 286 -0.65 24.71 -2.74
C ARG A 286 -2.03 24.79 -2.08
#